data_e1855c14118a80b8e1bf00bc6de5320b
#
_entry.id   e1855c14118a80b8e1bf00bc6de5320b
#
_cell.length_a   1.000
_cell.length_b   1.000
_cell.length_c   1.000
_cell.angle_alpha   90.00
_cell.angle_beta   90.00
_cell.angle_gamma   90.00
#
_symmetry.space_group_name_H-M   'P 1'
#
loop_
_entity.id
_entity.type
_entity.pdbx_description
1 polymer ?
#
loop_
_entity_poly.entity_id
_entity_poly.type
_entity_poly.pdbx_seq_one_letter_code
_entity_poly.pdbx_strand_id
1 'polypeptide(L)'
;PAEIAASLILGENIGTTSTALIASIVANREAKISARIHFMFNLIGVAWMVVILPWFLPLLSALLMYMFGIDDIYSNALDMTLGLSAFHTVFNLINAFIFINATEWITQMASYTIRGDQGTKSPDKYAATNFLKNAELFPEIAIIQIQKETQNFGNVLTIIAELFHTIVNTTDDKKQMKLINKLKQYEELTDRLEITITEHITLLSKKEVSNETNQFFKAAVRACNDMERVADLYAQLAKTMQNKIENNIYFLPEQRDRINEILFLISESLVTLSENLSVIDFKNIDKYKANKVYKELKRYITDIKTQHHLQLGTPTYNLKSAMVYSSVFQTLELVNNHIFNVTESLIYEG
;
A
#
# COMPACT_ATOMS: atom_id res chain seq x y z
N PRO A 1 -4.97 13.12 48.66
CA PRO A 1 -6.06 12.17 48.61
C PRO A 1 -6.01 11.37 47.30
N ALA A 2 -6.19 10.06 47.37
CA ALA A 2 -6.07 9.14 46.23
C ALA A 2 -7.00 9.51 45.04
N GLU A 3 -8.15 10.08 45.32
CA GLU A 3 -9.13 10.55 44.32
C GLU A 3 -8.55 11.64 43.40
N ILE A 4 -7.82 12.61 43.99
CA ILE A 4 -7.18 13.66 43.19
C ILE A 4 -6.06 13.05 42.33
N ALA A 5 -5.27 12.13 42.88
CA ALA A 5 -4.22 11.46 42.15
C ALA A 5 -4.77 10.57 41.01
N ALA A 6 -5.86 9.83 41.25
CA ALA A 6 -6.57 9.07 40.23
C ALA A 6 -7.13 9.97 39.13
N SER A 7 -7.70 11.11 39.48
CA SER A 7 -8.19 12.11 38.53
C SER A 7 -7.05 12.70 37.67
N LEU A 8 -5.86 12.89 38.23
CA LEU A 8 -4.69 13.32 37.46
C LEU A 8 -4.22 12.26 36.46
N ILE A 9 -4.22 10.99 36.86
CA ILE A 9 -3.91 9.86 35.93
C ILE A 9 -4.90 9.82 34.75
N LEU A 10 -6.19 10.03 35.02
CA LEU A 10 -7.20 10.11 33.96
C LEU A 10 -6.94 11.31 33.03
N GLY A 11 -6.56 12.45 33.56
CA GLY A 11 -6.17 13.63 32.80
C GLY A 11 -4.92 13.39 31.95
N GLU A 12 -3.92 12.69 32.48
CA GLU A 12 -2.71 12.28 31.76
C GLU A 12 -3.01 11.41 30.54
N ASN A 13 -3.92 10.45 30.66
CA ASN A 13 -4.35 9.60 29.54
C ASN A 13 -4.95 10.43 28.38
N ILE A 14 -5.71 11.49 28.67
CA ILE A 14 -6.19 12.41 27.63
C ILE A 14 -5.04 13.27 27.09
N GLY A 15 -4.20 13.80 27.97
CA GLY A 15 -3.08 14.68 27.61
C GLY A 15 -2.09 14.03 26.66
N THR A 16 -1.65 12.81 26.96
CA THR A 16 -0.71 12.05 26.10
C THR A 16 -1.28 11.76 24.72
N THR A 17 -2.56 11.43 24.63
CA THR A 17 -3.20 11.17 23.31
C THR A 17 -3.53 12.44 22.54
N SER A 18 -3.73 13.57 23.24
CA SER A 18 -3.89 14.88 22.60
C SER A 18 -2.63 15.33 21.87
N THR A 19 -1.44 15.05 22.40
CA THR A 19 -0.17 15.34 21.70
C THR A 19 -0.03 14.53 20.43
N ALA A 20 -0.39 13.25 20.44
CA ALA A 20 -0.41 12.40 19.25
C ALA A 20 -1.44 12.91 18.20
N LEU A 21 -2.60 13.39 18.65
CA LEU A 21 -3.62 13.97 17.78
C LEU A 21 -3.10 15.24 17.10
N ILE A 22 -2.45 16.14 17.81
CA ILE A 22 -1.83 17.36 17.27
C ILE A 22 -0.72 17.01 16.28
N ALA A 23 0.17 16.08 16.64
CA ALA A 23 1.24 15.63 15.75
C ALA A 23 0.71 15.02 14.44
N SER A 24 -0.48 14.41 14.48
CA SER A 24 -1.11 13.81 13.30
C SER A 24 -1.66 14.82 12.29
N ILE A 25 -1.77 16.11 12.61
CA ILE A 25 -2.39 17.14 11.72
C ILE A 25 -1.70 17.19 10.37
N VAL A 26 -0.38 17.05 10.36
CA VAL A 26 0.45 17.06 9.14
C VAL A 26 0.69 15.66 8.56
N ALA A 27 0.14 14.63 9.18
CA ALA A 27 0.34 13.24 8.77
C ALA A 27 -0.68 12.82 7.68
N ASN A 28 -0.45 11.62 7.10
CA ASN A 28 -1.38 11.01 6.17
C ASN A 28 -2.72 10.63 6.82
N ARG A 29 -3.68 10.21 6.01
CA ARG A 29 -5.05 9.89 6.45
C ARG A 29 -5.08 8.78 7.50
N GLU A 30 -4.32 7.71 7.30
CA GLU A 30 -4.28 6.55 8.19
C GLU A 30 -3.69 6.90 9.57
N ALA A 31 -2.62 7.69 9.60
CA ALA A 31 -2.05 8.20 10.85
C ALA A 31 -3.03 9.14 11.57
N LYS A 32 -3.77 9.97 10.83
CA LYS A 32 -4.86 10.79 11.40
C LYS A 32 -5.97 9.94 12.00
N ILE A 33 -6.39 8.87 11.31
CA ILE A 33 -7.40 7.94 11.80
C ILE A 33 -6.89 7.26 13.08
N SER A 34 -5.66 6.71 13.06
CA SER A 34 -5.06 6.03 14.21
C SER A 34 -4.95 6.95 15.44
N ALA A 35 -4.45 8.18 15.27
CA ALA A 35 -4.36 9.15 16.35
C ALA A 35 -5.73 9.52 16.92
N ARG A 36 -6.77 9.63 16.07
CA ARG A 36 -8.15 9.89 16.51
C ARG A 36 -8.77 8.71 17.24
N ILE A 37 -8.56 7.48 16.75
CA ILE A 37 -9.01 6.26 17.45
C ILE A 37 -8.40 6.25 18.85
N HIS A 38 -7.10 6.49 18.97
CA HIS A 38 -6.40 6.50 20.26
C HIS A 38 -6.92 7.59 21.18
N PHE A 39 -7.12 8.81 20.68
CA PHE A 39 -7.71 9.90 21.45
C PHE A 39 -9.14 9.59 21.90
N MET A 40 -10.01 9.09 20.99
CA MET A 40 -11.40 8.75 21.30
C MET A 40 -11.49 7.59 22.30
N PHE A 41 -10.62 6.58 22.17
CA PHE A 41 -10.51 5.48 23.11
C PHE A 41 -10.29 5.98 24.55
N ASN A 42 -9.29 6.88 24.72
CA ASN A 42 -8.99 7.44 26.05
C ASN A 42 -10.06 8.42 26.52
N LEU A 43 -10.59 9.27 25.62
CA LEU A 43 -11.63 10.24 25.98
C LEU A 43 -12.90 9.56 26.50
N ILE A 44 -13.38 8.53 25.78
CA ILE A 44 -14.57 7.77 26.18
C ILE A 44 -14.27 6.97 27.45
N GLY A 45 -13.08 6.35 27.52
CA GLY A 45 -12.64 5.63 28.71
C GLY A 45 -12.63 6.51 29.96
N VAL A 46 -12.05 7.69 29.85
CA VAL A 46 -12.05 8.64 30.98
C VAL A 46 -13.45 9.13 31.30
N ALA A 47 -14.28 9.41 30.31
CA ALA A 47 -15.65 9.90 30.53
C ALA A 47 -16.50 8.96 31.41
N TRP A 48 -16.50 7.64 31.12
CA TRP A 48 -17.24 6.70 31.96
C TRP A 48 -16.56 6.46 33.29
N MET A 49 -15.21 6.43 33.33
CA MET A 49 -14.48 6.22 34.60
C MET A 49 -14.71 7.36 35.58
N VAL A 50 -14.72 8.62 35.13
CA VAL A 50 -14.99 9.78 36.00
C VAL A 50 -16.34 9.65 36.70
N VAL A 51 -17.36 9.13 36.00
CA VAL A 51 -18.69 8.93 36.58
C VAL A 51 -18.67 7.88 37.68
N ILE A 52 -17.95 6.77 37.51
CA ILE A 52 -17.95 5.65 38.47
C ILE A 52 -16.81 5.73 39.51
N LEU A 53 -15.88 6.67 39.36
CA LEU A 53 -14.68 6.81 40.22
C LEU A 53 -14.98 6.74 41.71
N PRO A 54 -16.05 7.42 42.24
CA PRO A 54 -16.35 7.40 43.68
C PRO A 54 -16.67 6.01 44.24
N TRP A 55 -17.17 5.11 43.42
CA TRP A 55 -17.49 3.72 43.77
C TRP A 55 -16.35 2.75 43.40
N PHE A 56 -15.62 3.07 42.34
CA PHE A 56 -14.54 2.22 41.83
C PHE A 56 -13.32 2.18 42.74
N LEU A 57 -12.89 3.32 43.26
CA LEU A 57 -11.70 3.37 44.14
C LEU A 57 -11.87 2.61 45.47
N PRO A 58 -13.00 2.73 46.21
CA PRO A 58 -13.23 1.90 47.41
C PRO A 58 -13.31 0.39 47.08
N LEU A 59 -13.93 0.02 45.96
CA LEU A 59 -13.98 -1.37 45.49
C LEU A 59 -12.59 -1.92 45.19
N LEU A 60 -11.75 -1.14 44.49
CA LEU A 60 -10.37 -1.49 44.19
C LEU A 60 -9.54 -1.64 45.47
N SER A 61 -9.69 -0.72 46.43
CA SER A 61 -9.02 -0.80 47.75
C SER A 61 -9.38 -2.09 48.49
N ALA A 62 -10.68 -2.42 48.55
CA ALA A 62 -11.13 -3.67 49.16
C ALA A 62 -10.60 -4.92 48.45
N LEU A 63 -10.51 -4.89 47.13
CA LEU A 63 -9.96 -5.99 46.34
C LEU A 63 -8.46 -6.18 46.57
N LEU A 64 -7.70 -5.08 46.63
CA LEU A 64 -6.26 -5.12 46.88
C LEU A 64 -5.95 -5.60 48.32
N MET A 65 -6.75 -5.20 49.29
CA MET A 65 -6.67 -5.70 50.65
C MET A 65 -6.91 -7.21 50.71
N TYR A 66 -7.96 -7.69 50.04
CA TYR A 66 -8.32 -9.11 50.04
C TYR A 66 -7.29 -9.98 49.32
N MET A 67 -6.78 -9.53 48.16
CA MET A 67 -5.87 -10.35 47.32
C MET A 67 -4.41 -10.27 47.72
N PHE A 68 -3.96 -9.12 48.19
CA PHE A 68 -2.54 -8.82 48.40
C PHE A 68 -2.20 -8.38 49.84
N GLY A 69 -3.19 -8.25 50.71
CA GLY A 69 -2.99 -7.81 52.08
C GLY A 69 -2.50 -6.35 52.15
N ILE A 70 -2.75 -5.56 51.12
CA ILE A 70 -2.43 -4.13 51.10
C ILE A 70 -3.51 -3.46 51.95
N ASP A 71 -3.08 -2.81 53.07
CA ASP A 71 -3.97 -2.01 53.87
C ASP A 71 -4.61 -0.90 53.04
N ASP A 72 -5.43 -0.07 53.61
CA ASP A 72 -6.15 0.99 52.90
C ASP A 72 -5.21 1.84 52.01
N ILE A 73 -5.54 1.94 50.69
CA ILE A 73 -4.79 2.77 49.72
C ILE A 73 -4.72 4.26 50.12
N TYR A 74 -5.43 4.65 51.14
CA TYR A 74 -5.41 6.01 51.70
C TYR A 74 -4.47 6.15 52.92
N SER A 75 -3.88 5.06 53.43
CA SER A 75 -3.18 5.02 54.72
C SER A 75 -1.78 5.58 54.66
N ASN A 76 -1.02 5.26 53.62
CA ASN A 76 0.38 5.71 53.47
C ASN A 76 0.79 5.90 51.99
N ALA A 77 1.96 6.53 51.78
CA ALA A 77 2.43 6.87 50.44
C ALA A 77 2.74 5.64 49.56
N LEU A 78 3.20 4.52 50.14
CA LEU A 78 3.53 3.31 49.39
C LEU A 78 2.26 2.61 48.92
N ASP A 79 1.30 2.40 49.80
CA ASP A 79 0.02 1.75 49.48
C ASP A 79 -0.78 2.60 48.50
N MET A 80 -0.74 3.93 48.60
CA MET A 80 -1.32 4.84 47.61
C MET A 80 -0.66 4.70 46.26
N THR A 81 0.66 4.56 46.16
CA THR A 81 1.37 4.36 44.90
C THR A 81 1.01 3.03 44.27
N LEU A 82 0.94 1.96 45.05
CA LEU A 82 0.51 0.64 44.59
C LEU A 82 -0.95 0.67 44.13
N GLY A 83 -1.83 1.31 44.91
CA GLY A 83 -3.24 1.46 44.56
C GLY A 83 -3.48 2.25 43.28
N LEU A 84 -2.72 3.36 43.06
CA LEU A 84 -2.81 4.14 41.83
C LEU A 84 -2.25 3.38 40.61
N SER A 85 -1.18 2.60 40.78
CA SER A 85 -0.66 1.73 39.70
C SER A 85 -1.65 0.64 39.35
N ALA A 86 -2.30 0.02 40.35
CA ALA A 86 -3.36 -0.95 40.13
C ALA A 86 -4.60 -0.31 39.46
N PHE A 87 -4.99 0.90 39.92
CA PHE A 87 -6.06 1.68 39.29
C PHE A 87 -5.79 1.90 37.79
N HIS A 88 -4.59 2.40 37.46
CA HIS A 88 -4.22 2.65 36.07
C HIS A 88 -4.26 1.38 35.23
N THR A 89 -3.73 0.28 35.75
CA THR A 89 -3.71 -1.02 35.06
C THR A 89 -5.12 -1.56 34.84
N VAL A 90 -5.94 -1.63 35.88
CA VAL A 90 -7.31 -2.17 35.83
C VAL A 90 -8.18 -1.30 34.93
N PHE A 91 -8.08 0.01 35.04
CA PHE A 91 -8.79 0.95 34.15
C PHE A 91 -8.48 0.68 32.68
N ASN A 92 -7.21 0.58 32.31
CA ASN A 92 -6.82 0.34 30.93
C ASN A 92 -7.22 -1.05 30.43
N LEU A 93 -7.16 -2.09 31.27
CA LEU A 93 -7.62 -3.44 30.93
C LEU A 93 -9.12 -3.47 30.68
N ILE A 94 -9.94 -2.86 31.56
CA ILE A 94 -11.39 -2.77 31.36
C ILE A 94 -11.69 -1.98 30.08
N ASN A 95 -11.01 -0.87 29.87
CA ASN A 95 -11.19 -0.06 28.68
C ASN A 95 -10.84 -0.85 27.41
N ALA A 96 -9.72 -1.57 27.38
CA ALA A 96 -9.34 -2.44 26.27
C ALA A 96 -10.39 -3.52 26.02
N PHE A 97 -10.91 -4.17 27.09
CA PHE A 97 -11.94 -5.21 26.96
C PHE A 97 -13.26 -4.69 26.37
N ILE A 98 -13.68 -3.48 26.79
CA ILE A 98 -14.87 -2.82 26.24
C ILE A 98 -14.69 -2.52 24.76
N PHE A 99 -13.55 -1.97 24.37
CA PHE A 99 -13.33 -1.48 23.02
C PHE A 99 -12.89 -2.55 22.01
N ILE A 100 -12.42 -3.73 22.44
CA ILE A 100 -12.07 -4.81 21.53
C ILE A 100 -13.25 -5.23 20.66
N ASN A 101 -14.47 -5.19 21.23
CA ASN A 101 -15.70 -5.49 20.52
C ASN A 101 -16.30 -4.29 19.77
N ALA A 102 -15.79 -3.08 20.01
CA ALA A 102 -16.27 -1.84 19.39
C ALA A 102 -15.26 -1.25 18.38
N THR A 103 -14.27 -2.04 17.96
CA THR A 103 -13.15 -1.58 17.09
C THR A 103 -13.67 -1.01 15.76
N GLU A 104 -14.63 -1.68 15.13
CA GLU A 104 -15.21 -1.21 13.87
C GLU A 104 -15.96 0.11 14.03
N TRP A 105 -16.75 0.23 15.10
CA TRP A 105 -17.51 1.43 15.40
C TRP A 105 -16.63 2.65 15.66
N ILE A 106 -15.59 2.52 16.50
CA ILE A 106 -14.65 3.62 16.79
C ILE A 106 -13.85 4.01 15.54
N THR A 107 -13.49 3.04 14.69
CA THR A 107 -12.79 3.29 13.43
C THR A 107 -13.68 4.06 12.45
N GLN A 108 -14.95 3.69 12.33
CA GLN A 108 -15.90 4.42 11.50
C GLN A 108 -16.10 5.84 12.00
N MET A 109 -16.30 6.04 13.30
CA MET A 109 -16.40 7.39 13.89
C MET A 109 -15.17 8.24 13.63
N ALA A 110 -13.98 7.70 13.86
CA ALA A 110 -12.71 8.40 13.61
C ALA A 110 -12.57 8.78 12.13
N SER A 111 -12.90 7.87 11.22
CA SER A 111 -12.82 8.09 9.78
C SER A 111 -13.82 9.15 9.30
N TYR A 112 -15.03 9.16 9.85
CA TYR A 112 -16.08 10.12 9.50
C TYR A 112 -15.70 11.58 9.85
N THR A 113 -14.92 11.77 10.91
CA THR A 113 -14.45 13.10 11.33
C THR A 113 -13.33 13.69 10.47
N ILE A 114 -12.74 12.87 9.57
CA ILE A 114 -11.68 13.34 8.65
C ILE A 114 -12.34 13.75 7.34
N ARG A 115 -12.59 15.05 7.17
CA ARG A 115 -13.02 15.63 5.88
C ARG A 115 -11.88 15.54 4.88
N GLY A 116 -12.13 14.93 3.75
CA GLY A 116 -11.22 14.93 2.61
C GLY A 116 -10.94 13.51 2.12
N ASP A 117 -11.13 13.39 0.85
CA ASP A 117 -10.78 12.28 -0.03
C ASP A 117 -11.60 11.00 0.09
N GLN A 118 -12.91 11.15 -0.19
CA GLN A 118 -13.68 10.03 -0.72
C GLN A 118 -13.32 9.87 -2.22
N GLY A 119 -12.44 8.91 -2.49
CA GLY A 119 -12.52 8.17 -3.74
C GLY A 119 -12.13 8.83 -5.04
N THR A 120 -11.29 9.84 -5.09
CA THR A 120 -10.50 10.06 -6.30
C THR A 120 -9.32 9.10 -6.27
N LYS A 121 -9.20 8.26 -7.30
CA LYS A 121 -7.98 7.50 -7.60
C LYS A 121 -6.91 8.53 -8.00
N SER A 122 -6.45 9.36 -7.03
CA SER A 122 -5.36 10.29 -7.25
C SER A 122 -4.05 9.58 -6.96
N PRO A 123 -2.98 9.91 -7.67
CA PRO A 123 -1.65 9.37 -7.42
C PRO A 123 -1.21 9.49 -5.95
N ASP A 124 -1.62 10.56 -5.25
CA ASP A 124 -1.26 10.82 -3.85
C ASP A 124 -1.72 9.75 -2.85
N LYS A 125 -2.75 8.95 -3.20
CA LYS A 125 -3.17 7.81 -2.37
C LYS A 125 -2.09 6.73 -2.24
N TYR A 126 -1.24 6.62 -3.24
CA TYR A 126 -0.18 5.63 -3.34
C TYR A 126 1.20 6.20 -3.03
N ALA A 127 1.29 7.51 -2.70
CA ALA A 127 2.55 8.09 -2.26
C ALA A 127 3.07 7.32 -1.03
N ALA A 128 4.32 6.89 -1.11
CA ALA A 128 4.97 6.14 -0.04
C ALA A 128 4.79 6.85 1.29
N THR A 129 4.16 6.19 2.22
CA THR A 129 3.76 6.78 3.48
C THR A 129 4.99 6.99 4.37
N ASN A 130 4.99 8.04 5.20
CA ASN A 130 6.01 8.30 6.24
C ASN A 130 6.19 7.13 7.26
N PHE A 131 5.53 6.01 7.02
CA PHE A 131 5.63 4.77 7.80
C PHE A 131 7.05 4.19 7.82
N LEU A 132 7.82 4.37 6.74
CA LEU A 132 9.18 3.86 6.65
C LEU A 132 10.14 4.54 7.65
N LYS A 133 9.86 5.76 8.11
CA LYS A 133 10.69 6.44 9.12
C LYS A 133 10.75 5.74 10.50
N ASN A 134 9.72 4.96 10.85
CA ASN A 134 9.67 4.21 12.10
C ASN A 134 10.24 2.78 11.98
N ALA A 135 10.42 2.29 10.76
CA ALA A 135 10.97 0.97 10.47
C ALA A 135 12.46 0.84 10.80
N GLU A 136 13.15 1.97 11.00
CA GLU A 136 14.57 1.97 11.42
C GLU A 136 14.81 1.33 12.79
N LEU A 137 13.77 1.17 13.61
CA LEU A 137 13.88 0.63 14.96
C LEU A 137 13.79 -0.90 15.03
N PHE A 138 13.05 -1.53 14.12
CA PHE A 138 12.78 -2.98 14.15
C PHE A 138 12.84 -3.59 12.73
N PRO A 139 13.87 -4.40 12.40
CA PRO A 139 14.05 -5.02 11.08
C PRO A 139 12.84 -5.85 10.61
N GLU A 140 12.16 -6.55 11.51
CA GLU A 140 11.01 -7.38 11.20
C GLU A 140 9.80 -6.54 10.72
N ILE A 141 9.60 -5.37 11.33
CA ILE A 141 8.55 -4.43 10.92
C ILE A 141 8.90 -3.82 9.56
N ALA A 142 10.19 -3.60 9.29
CA ALA A 142 10.66 -3.08 8.02
C ALA A 142 10.35 -4.03 6.86
N ILE A 143 10.53 -5.34 7.03
CA ILE A 143 10.21 -6.35 6.00
C ILE A 143 8.73 -6.26 5.61
N ILE A 144 7.83 -6.28 6.59
CA ILE A 144 6.37 -6.19 6.37
C ILE A 144 6.01 -4.89 5.62
N GLN A 145 6.68 -3.79 5.95
CA GLN A 145 6.41 -2.50 5.30
C GLN A 145 6.93 -2.46 3.87
N ILE A 146 8.15 -2.93 3.62
CA ILE A 146 8.71 -3.03 2.27
C ILE A 146 7.81 -3.91 1.39
N GLN A 147 7.35 -5.05 1.92
CA GLN A 147 6.42 -5.92 1.22
C GLN A 147 5.12 -5.21 0.87
N LYS A 148 4.54 -4.46 1.81
CA LYS A 148 3.31 -3.70 1.60
C LYS A 148 3.50 -2.60 0.56
N GLU A 149 4.64 -1.89 0.56
CA GLU A 149 4.92 -0.87 -0.45
C GLU A 149 5.21 -1.50 -1.82
N THR A 150 5.86 -2.66 -1.88
CA THR A 150 6.05 -3.42 -3.13
C THR A 150 4.70 -3.90 -3.70
N GLN A 151 3.79 -4.36 -2.84
CA GLN A 151 2.42 -4.71 -3.24
C GLN A 151 1.64 -3.47 -3.73
N ASN A 152 1.81 -2.34 -3.06
CA ASN A 152 1.22 -1.06 -3.46
C ASN A 152 1.72 -0.62 -4.84
N PHE A 153 3.01 -0.81 -5.11
CA PHE A 153 3.61 -0.58 -6.43
C PHE A 153 2.93 -1.44 -7.51
N GLY A 154 2.76 -2.75 -7.27
CA GLY A 154 2.04 -3.65 -8.18
C GLY A 154 0.60 -3.19 -8.49
N ASN A 155 -0.10 -2.65 -7.48
CA ASN A 155 -1.43 -2.07 -7.68
C ASN A 155 -1.41 -0.83 -8.58
N VAL A 156 -0.37 0.00 -8.48
CA VAL A 156 -0.19 1.16 -9.36
C VAL A 156 0.03 0.72 -10.81
N LEU A 157 0.81 -0.34 -11.05
CA LEU A 157 0.99 -0.90 -12.40
C LEU A 157 -0.33 -1.38 -13.03
N THR A 158 -1.20 -1.98 -12.23
CA THR A 158 -2.54 -2.38 -12.69
C THR A 158 -3.36 -1.16 -13.14
N ILE A 159 -3.30 -0.05 -12.40
CA ILE A 159 -3.97 1.20 -12.79
C ILE A 159 -3.38 1.78 -14.07
N ILE A 160 -2.06 1.76 -14.23
CA ILE A 160 -1.37 2.21 -15.45
C ILE A 160 -1.83 1.39 -16.66
N ALA A 161 -1.90 0.06 -16.54
CA ALA A 161 -2.37 -0.83 -17.59
C ALA A 161 -3.85 -0.58 -17.98
N GLU A 162 -4.74 -0.39 -16.98
CA GLU A 162 -6.15 -0.02 -17.20
C GLU A 162 -6.27 1.33 -17.92
N LEU A 163 -5.45 2.31 -17.53
CA LEU A 163 -5.42 3.62 -18.21
C LEU A 163 -4.98 3.48 -19.65
N PHE A 164 -3.93 2.69 -19.92
CA PHE A 164 -3.48 2.48 -21.29
C PHE A 164 -4.51 1.73 -22.14
N HIS A 165 -5.17 0.71 -21.59
CA HIS A 165 -6.30 0.05 -22.26
C HIS A 165 -7.41 1.07 -22.64
N THR A 166 -7.73 1.98 -21.73
CA THR A 166 -8.72 3.04 -21.98
C THR A 166 -8.23 4.02 -23.05
N ILE A 167 -6.93 4.38 -23.08
CA ILE A 167 -6.32 5.24 -24.09
C ILE A 167 -6.48 4.62 -25.50
N VAL A 168 -6.18 3.32 -25.65
CA VAL A 168 -6.28 2.62 -26.94
C VAL A 168 -7.71 2.63 -27.48
N ASN A 169 -8.71 2.56 -26.60
CA ASN A 169 -10.13 2.46 -26.95
C ASN A 169 -10.87 3.81 -26.98
N THR A 170 -10.22 4.91 -26.60
CA THR A 170 -10.79 6.24 -26.66
C THR A 170 -10.61 6.87 -28.06
N THR A 171 -11.68 7.34 -28.67
CA THR A 171 -11.66 7.95 -30.01
C THR A 171 -11.64 9.48 -29.98
N ASP A 172 -11.95 10.10 -28.84
CA ASP A 172 -11.91 11.55 -28.63
C ASP A 172 -10.47 11.96 -28.24
N ASP A 173 -9.81 12.70 -29.12
CA ASP A 173 -8.41 13.12 -28.96
C ASP A 173 -8.19 13.93 -27.67
N LYS A 174 -9.13 14.81 -27.28
CA LYS A 174 -9.02 15.61 -26.06
C LYS A 174 -9.11 14.73 -24.80
N LYS A 175 -10.00 13.75 -24.81
CA LYS A 175 -10.11 12.79 -23.71
C LYS A 175 -8.87 11.89 -23.64
N GLN A 176 -8.40 11.43 -24.80
CA GLN A 176 -7.21 10.60 -24.91
C GLN A 176 -5.97 11.31 -24.36
N MET A 177 -5.77 12.60 -24.70
CA MET A 177 -4.68 13.42 -24.15
C MET A 177 -4.76 13.60 -22.64
N LYS A 178 -5.97 13.75 -22.07
CA LYS A 178 -6.14 13.80 -20.60
C LYS A 178 -5.75 12.49 -19.94
N LEU A 179 -6.08 11.36 -20.54
CA LEU A 179 -5.70 10.03 -20.03
C LEU A 179 -4.18 9.81 -20.13
N ILE A 180 -3.55 10.23 -21.22
CA ILE A 180 -2.09 10.21 -21.41
C ILE A 180 -1.40 11.01 -20.29
N ASN A 181 -1.86 12.23 -20.03
CA ASN A 181 -1.28 13.06 -18.97
C ASN A 181 -1.50 12.43 -17.57
N LYS A 182 -2.64 11.77 -17.35
CA LYS A 182 -2.89 11.04 -16.11
C LYS A 182 -1.95 9.84 -15.96
N LEU A 183 -1.68 9.10 -17.05
CA LEU A 183 -0.74 8.00 -17.04
C LEU A 183 0.67 8.46 -16.66
N LYS A 184 1.16 9.58 -17.21
CA LYS A 184 2.45 10.19 -16.85
C LYS A 184 2.55 10.54 -15.36
N GLN A 185 1.46 11.02 -14.74
CA GLN A 185 1.46 11.28 -13.30
C GLN A 185 1.61 10.00 -12.46
N TYR A 186 1.09 8.86 -12.94
CA TYR A 186 1.28 7.58 -12.27
C TYR A 186 2.69 7.01 -12.48
N GLU A 187 3.33 7.26 -13.62
CA GLU A 187 4.74 6.90 -13.82
C GLU A 187 5.65 7.73 -12.90
N GLU A 188 5.47 9.06 -12.79
CA GLU A 188 6.19 9.87 -11.81
C GLU A 188 5.97 9.39 -10.35
N LEU A 189 4.84 8.77 -10.06
CA LEU A 189 4.61 8.14 -8.76
C LEU A 189 5.41 6.84 -8.61
N THR A 190 5.49 6.01 -9.66
CA THR A 190 6.28 4.76 -9.62
C THR A 190 7.76 5.02 -9.42
N ASP A 191 8.33 6.07 -10.03
CA ASP A 191 9.71 6.51 -9.80
C ASP A 191 9.95 6.85 -8.33
N ARG A 192 9.03 7.61 -7.73
CA ARG A 192 9.13 7.95 -6.30
C ARG A 192 9.01 6.73 -5.39
N LEU A 193 8.15 5.75 -5.74
CA LEU A 193 8.01 4.51 -4.98
C LEU A 193 9.30 3.68 -5.04
N GLU A 194 9.87 3.51 -6.24
CA GLU A 194 11.14 2.79 -6.44
C GLU A 194 12.26 3.40 -5.60
N ILE A 195 12.49 4.72 -5.73
CA ILE A 195 13.51 5.45 -4.98
C ILE A 195 13.28 5.26 -3.48
N THR A 196 12.07 5.46 -2.99
CA THR A 196 11.75 5.38 -1.56
C THR A 196 12.00 3.97 -1.00
N ILE A 197 11.56 2.93 -1.70
CA ILE A 197 11.76 1.53 -1.27
C ILE A 197 13.24 1.19 -1.25
N THR A 198 13.97 1.57 -2.32
CA THR A 198 15.39 1.27 -2.47
C THR A 198 16.28 2.00 -1.46
N GLU A 199 15.99 3.27 -1.17
CA GLU A 199 16.67 4.04 -0.12
C GLU A 199 16.49 3.39 1.26
N HIS A 200 15.27 2.96 1.60
CA HIS A 200 14.98 2.31 2.88
C HIS A 200 15.69 0.96 3.01
N ILE A 201 15.64 0.14 1.95
CA ILE A 201 16.39 -1.13 1.92
C ILE A 201 17.88 -0.87 2.11
N THR A 202 18.43 0.16 1.45
CA THR A 202 19.85 0.53 1.57
C THR A 202 20.22 0.96 3.00
N LEU A 203 19.34 1.71 3.68
CA LEU A 203 19.54 2.09 5.09
C LEU A 203 19.51 0.89 6.02
N LEU A 204 18.55 -0.02 5.82
CA LEU A 204 18.40 -1.23 6.63
C LEU A 204 19.53 -2.23 6.42
N SER A 205 20.04 -2.35 5.19
CA SER A 205 21.17 -3.25 4.85
C SER A 205 22.50 -2.85 5.50
N LYS A 206 22.60 -1.63 6.06
CA LYS A 206 23.77 -1.20 6.85
C LYS A 206 23.79 -1.77 8.26
N LYS A 207 22.67 -2.34 8.72
CA LYS A 207 22.55 -3.00 10.04
C LYS A 207 22.89 -4.48 9.91
N GLU A 208 23.22 -5.13 11.03
CA GLU A 208 23.36 -6.58 11.07
C GLU A 208 21.95 -7.20 10.90
N VAL A 209 21.74 -7.80 9.75
CA VAL A 209 20.50 -8.51 9.41
C VAL A 209 20.80 -9.96 9.04
N SER A 210 19.82 -10.84 9.20
CA SER A 210 19.96 -12.25 8.83
C SER A 210 20.20 -12.42 7.31
N ASN A 211 20.78 -13.57 6.92
CA ASN A 211 20.96 -13.90 5.50
C ASN A 211 19.61 -13.93 4.75
N GLU A 212 18.55 -14.43 5.37
CA GLU A 212 17.20 -14.45 4.79
C GLU A 212 16.68 -13.03 4.53
N THR A 213 16.86 -12.13 5.50
CA THR A 213 16.50 -10.72 5.34
C THR A 213 17.28 -10.04 4.21
N ASN A 214 18.57 -10.33 4.08
CA ASN A 214 19.39 -9.82 2.98
C ASN A 214 18.92 -10.35 1.62
N GLN A 215 18.53 -11.62 1.54
CA GLN A 215 17.97 -12.19 0.31
C GLN A 215 16.64 -11.52 -0.06
N PHE A 216 15.75 -11.32 0.93
CA PHE A 216 14.52 -10.59 0.76
C PHE A 216 14.76 -9.16 0.23
N PHE A 217 15.70 -8.42 0.80
CA PHE A 217 16.03 -7.07 0.36
C PHE A 217 16.53 -7.05 -1.10
N LYS A 218 17.41 -7.97 -1.48
CA LYS A 218 17.87 -8.10 -2.86
C LYS A 218 16.74 -8.44 -3.83
N ALA A 219 15.85 -9.34 -3.44
CA ALA A 219 14.67 -9.70 -4.21
C ALA A 219 13.73 -8.49 -4.40
N ALA A 220 13.44 -7.76 -3.33
CA ALA A 220 12.56 -6.59 -3.35
C ALA A 220 13.14 -5.47 -4.24
N VAL A 221 14.44 -5.18 -4.18
CA VAL A 221 15.07 -4.18 -5.06
C VAL A 221 14.97 -4.59 -6.52
N ARG A 222 15.27 -5.85 -6.86
CA ARG A 222 15.14 -6.34 -8.26
C ARG A 222 13.70 -6.25 -8.75
N ALA A 223 12.75 -6.65 -7.90
CA ALA A 223 11.34 -6.56 -8.22
C ALA A 223 10.90 -5.09 -8.46
N CYS A 224 11.34 -4.15 -7.62
CA CYS A 224 11.05 -2.73 -7.80
C CYS A 224 11.62 -2.17 -9.11
N ASN A 225 12.87 -2.52 -9.47
CA ASN A 225 13.49 -2.09 -10.72
C ASN A 225 12.72 -2.63 -11.95
N ASP A 226 12.29 -3.90 -11.92
CA ASP A 226 11.48 -4.45 -13.01
C ASP A 226 10.09 -3.83 -13.07
N MET A 227 9.48 -3.47 -11.93
CA MET A 227 8.19 -2.79 -11.87
C MET A 227 8.28 -1.34 -12.40
N GLU A 228 9.33 -0.60 -12.05
CA GLU A 228 9.61 0.72 -12.60
C GLU A 228 9.76 0.63 -14.12
N ARG A 229 10.51 -0.37 -14.61
CA ARG A 229 10.66 -0.60 -16.05
C ARG A 229 9.34 -0.88 -16.77
N VAL A 230 8.40 -1.56 -16.14
CA VAL A 230 7.03 -1.73 -16.66
C VAL A 230 6.33 -0.37 -16.79
N ALA A 231 6.42 0.50 -15.80
CA ALA A 231 5.80 1.82 -15.82
C ALA A 231 6.40 2.72 -16.93
N ASP A 232 7.73 2.74 -17.06
CA ASP A 232 8.48 3.40 -18.13
C ASP A 232 8.01 2.99 -19.52
N LEU A 233 7.85 1.69 -19.74
CA LEU A 233 7.38 1.16 -21.00
C LEU A 233 5.95 1.62 -21.30
N TYR A 234 5.09 1.73 -20.29
CA TYR A 234 3.76 2.32 -20.46
C TYR A 234 3.81 3.82 -20.74
N ALA A 235 4.75 4.58 -20.15
CA ALA A 235 4.97 5.97 -20.50
C ALA A 235 5.44 6.11 -21.96
N GLN A 236 6.32 5.23 -22.42
CA GLN A 236 6.72 5.15 -23.84
C GLN A 236 5.54 4.83 -24.77
N LEU A 237 4.68 3.89 -24.38
CA LEU A 237 3.43 3.58 -25.10
C LEU A 237 2.48 4.79 -25.15
N ALA A 238 2.34 5.52 -24.05
CA ALA A 238 1.53 6.74 -23.98
C ALA A 238 2.08 7.81 -24.94
N LYS A 239 3.40 7.99 -25.02
CA LYS A 239 4.07 8.87 -25.99
C LYS A 239 3.83 8.41 -27.43
N THR A 240 3.86 7.11 -27.70
CA THR A 240 3.53 6.54 -29.02
C THR A 240 2.08 6.85 -29.42
N MET A 241 1.14 6.75 -28.47
CA MET A 241 -0.26 7.12 -28.71
C MET A 241 -0.45 8.63 -28.91
N GLN A 242 0.30 9.48 -28.19
CA GLN A 242 0.32 10.91 -28.43
C GLN A 242 0.79 11.24 -29.86
N ASN A 243 1.90 10.68 -30.29
CA ASN A 243 2.42 10.85 -31.64
C ASN A 243 1.43 10.36 -32.72
N LYS A 244 0.70 9.27 -32.42
CA LYS A 244 -0.37 8.76 -33.29
C LYS A 244 -1.48 9.81 -33.50
N ILE A 245 -1.92 10.49 -32.43
CA ILE A 245 -2.92 11.56 -32.48
C ILE A 245 -2.40 12.74 -33.30
N GLU A 246 -1.22 13.25 -32.98
CA GLU A 246 -0.59 14.42 -33.62
C GLU A 246 -0.39 14.23 -35.13
N ASN A 247 -0.15 12.98 -35.56
CA ASN A 247 0.06 12.67 -36.98
C ASN A 247 -1.18 12.10 -37.69
N ASN A 248 -2.37 12.12 -37.06
CA ASN A 248 -3.61 11.58 -37.59
C ASN A 248 -3.48 10.13 -38.10
N ILE A 249 -2.78 9.28 -37.34
CA ILE A 249 -2.60 7.87 -37.66
C ILE A 249 -3.71 7.06 -36.96
N TYR A 250 -4.36 6.17 -37.72
CA TYR A 250 -5.45 5.33 -37.21
C TYR A 250 -5.09 3.87 -37.32
N PHE A 251 -5.39 3.10 -36.28
CA PHE A 251 -5.31 1.66 -36.31
C PHE A 251 -6.46 1.08 -37.13
N LEU A 252 -6.19 0.04 -37.91
CA LEU A 252 -7.23 -0.79 -38.46
C LEU A 252 -8.01 -1.50 -37.35
N PRO A 253 -9.30 -1.79 -37.51
CA PRO A 253 -10.07 -2.53 -36.49
C PRO A 253 -9.35 -3.80 -36.01
N GLU A 254 -8.84 -4.61 -36.92
CA GLU A 254 -8.08 -5.82 -36.58
C GLU A 254 -6.82 -5.55 -35.76
N GLN A 255 -6.08 -4.48 -36.03
CA GLN A 255 -4.91 -4.09 -35.25
C GLN A 255 -5.31 -3.71 -33.83
N ARG A 256 -6.41 -2.99 -33.67
CA ARG A 256 -6.93 -2.60 -32.34
C ARG A 256 -7.40 -3.82 -31.55
N ASP A 257 -8.11 -4.74 -32.18
CA ASP A 257 -8.61 -5.95 -31.54
C ASP A 257 -7.45 -6.81 -31.05
N ARG A 258 -6.37 -6.95 -31.83
CA ARG A 258 -5.16 -7.66 -31.42
C ARG A 258 -4.41 -6.96 -30.25
N ILE A 259 -4.34 -5.62 -30.25
CA ILE A 259 -3.78 -4.88 -29.12
C ILE A 259 -4.62 -5.14 -27.87
N ASN A 260 -5.94 -5.12 -27.96
CA ASN A 260 -6.84 -5.39 -26.83
C ASN A 260 -6.65 -6.81 -26.27
N GLU A 261 -6.44 -7.80 -27.12
CA GLU A 261 -6.15 -9.17 -26.69
C GLU A 261 -4.81 -9.27 -25.92
N ILE A 262 -3.76 -8.59 -26.42
CA ILE A 262 -2.49 -8.48 -25.69
C ILE A 262 -2.71 -7.83 -24.33
N LEU A 263 -3.46 -6.73 -24.26
CA LEU A 263 -3.73 -6.01 -23.01
C LEU A 263 -4.56 -6.84 -22.02
N PHE A 264 -5.47 -7.66 -22.53
CA PHE A 264 -6.21 -8.63 -21.72
C PHE A 264 -5.25 -9.65 -21.07
N LEU A 265 -4.37 -10.27 -21.84
CA LEU A 265 -3.38 -11.24 -21.33
C LEU A 265 -2.38 -10.57 -20.34
N ILE A 266 -1.99 -9.31 -20.60
CA ILE A 266 -1.18 -8.54 -19.63
C ILE A 266 -1.95 -8.31 -18.33
N SER A 267 -3.25 -8.03 -18.40
CA SER A 267 -4.05 -7.87 -17.17
C SER A 267 -4.08 -9.15 -16.33
N GLU A 268 -4.15 -10.33 -16.96
CA GLU A 268 -4.03 -11.63 -16.27
C GLU A 268 -2.64 -11.82 -15.63
N SER A 269 -1.57 -11.39 -16.35
CA SER A 269 -0.21 -11.39 -15.79
C SER A 269 -0.09 -10.49 -14.56
N LEU A 270 -0.69 -9.29 -14.59
CA LEU A 270 -0.68 -8.35 -13.47
C LEU A 270 -1.53 -8.84 -12.29
N VAL A 271 -2.66 -9.51 -12.53
CA VAL A 271 -3.44 -10.16 -11.47
C VAL A 271 -2.59 -11.24 -10.78
N THR A 272 -1.94 -12.09 -11.56
CA THR A 272 -1.04 -13.13 -11.02
C THR A 272 0.13 -12.54 -10.26
N LEU A 273 0.70 -11.43 -10.75
CA LEU A 273 1.74 -10.69 -10.05
C LEU A 273 1.22 -10.14 -8.71
N SER A 274 0.05 -9.53 -8.68
CA SER A 274 -0.56 -8.99 -7.46
C SER A 274 -0.82 -10.10 -6.42
N GLU A 275 -1.27 -11.27 -6.85
CA GLU A 275 -1.41 -12.45 -5.99
C GLU A 275 -0.04 -12.84 -5.41
N ASN A 276 1.01 -12.93 -6.21
CA ASN A 276 2.36 -13.27 -5.78
C ASN A 276 2.97 -12.23 -4.82
N LEU A 277 2.75 -10.93 -5.05
CA LEU A 277 3.20 -9.86 -4.15
C LEU A 277 2.45 -9.84 -2.82
N SER A 278 1.25 -10.42 -2.73
CA SER A 278 0.45 -10.49 -1.50
C SER A 278 0.90 -11.61 -0.55
N VAL A 279 1.70 -12.55 -1.01
CA VAL A 279 2.18 -13.69 -0.22
C VAL A 279 3.25 -13.23 0.76
N ILE A 280 3.04 -13.48 2.07
CA ILE A 280 3.98 -13.08 3.13
C ILE A 280 5.31 -13.83 3.04
N ASP A 281 5.27 -15.08 2.63
CA ASP A 281 6.45 -15.92 2.41
C ASP A 281 6.64 -16.15 0.90
N PHE A 282 7.65 -15.53 0.31
CA PHE A 282 7.98 -15.69 -1.11
C PHE A 282 8.29 -17.14 -1.54
N LYS A 283 8.43 -18.08 -0.60
CA LYS A 283 8.53 -19.52 -0.91
C LYS A 283 7.25 -20.11 -1.50
N ASN A 284 6.11 -19.44 -1.31
CA ASN A 284 4.79 -19.89 -1.77
C ASN A 284 4.31 -19.18 -3.05
N ILE A 285 5.22 -18.60 -3.83
CA ILE A 285 4.90 -17.90 -5.09
C ILE A 285 4.50 -18.92 -6.18
N ASP A 286 3.38 -18.65 -6.86
CA ASP A 286 2.91 -19.47 -7.98
C ASP A 286 3.66 -19.14 -9.28
N LYS A 287 4.91 -19.64 -9.38
CA LYS A 287 5.72 -19.54 -10.60
C LYS A 287 5.08 -20.24 -11.79
N TYR A 288 4.38 -21.35 -11.55
CA TYR A 288 3.78 -22.12 -12.63
C TYR A 288 2.69 -21.33 -13.35
N LYS A 289 1.78 -20.70 -12.60
CA LYS A 289 0.71 -19.83 -13.13
C LYS A 289 1.32 -18.64 -13.88
N ALA A 290 2.30 -17.95 -13.29
CA ALA A 290 2.97 -16.82 -13.94
C ALA A 290 3.66 -17.22 -15.26
N ASN A 291 4.38 -18.34 -15.29
CA ASN A 291 5.06 -18.84 -16.49
C ASN A 291 4.07 -19.28 -17.58
N LYS A 292 2.91 -19.82 -17.20
CA LYS A 292 1.86 -20.20 -18.16
C LYS A 292 1.34 -18.97 -18.91
N VAL A 293 0.92 -17.93 -18.18
CA VAL A 293 0.40 -16.69 -18.77
C VAL A 293 1.47 -15.98 -19.60
N TYR A 294 2.71 -15.91 -19.08
CA TYR A 294 3.86 -15.34 -19.81
C TYR A 294 4.07 -16.02 -21.18
N LYS A 295 4.08 -17.36 -21.23
CA LYS A 295 4.29 -18.12 -22.46
C LYS A 295 3.12 -17.99 -23.43
N GLU A 296 1.90 -17.92 -22.93
CA GLU A 296 0.70 -17.73 -23.75
C GLU A 296 0.76 -16.40 -24.48
N LEU A 297 1.02 -15.32 -23.77
CA LEU A 297 1.19 -13.99 -24.36
C LEU A 297 2.35 -13.94 -25.36
N LYS A 298 3.49 -14.55 -25.04
CA LYS A 298 4.64 -14.60 -25.93
C LYS A 298 4.32 -15.32 -27.27
N ARG A 299 3.57 -16.41 -27.21
CA ARG A 299 3.09 -17.11 -28.43
C ARG A 299 2.17 -16.22 -29.24
N TYR A 300 1.21 -15.57 -28.61
CA TYR A 300 0.27 -14.68 -29.27
C TYR A 300 0.98 -13.51 -29.97
N ILE A 301 1.94 -12.86 -29.31
CA ILE A 301 2.74 -11.80 -29.93
C ILE A 301 3.60 -12.33 -31.10
N THR A 302 4.14 -13.54 -30.99
CA THR A 302 4.91 -14.16 -32.11
C THR A 302 4.04 -14.38 -33.33
N ASP A 303 2.79 -14.83 -33.15
CA ASP A 303 1.83 -14.96 -34.23
C ASP A 303 1.50 -13.61 -34.86
N ILE A 304 1.25 -12.59 -34.07
CA ILE A 304 1.03 -11.21 -34.53
C ILE A 304 2.21 -10.71 -35.36
N LYS A 305 3.45 -10.91 -34.90
CA LYS A 305 4.66 -10.53 -35.65
C LYS A 305 4.69 -11.19 -37.05
N THR A 306 4.41 -12.49 -37.11
CA THR A 306 4.41 -13.25 -38.34
C THR A 306 3.37 -12.71 -39.33
N GLN A 307 2.15 -12.48 -38.84
CA GLN A 307 1.07 -11.95 -39.70
C GLN A 307 1.33 -10.49 -40.11
N HIS A 308 1.87 -9.68 -39.21
CA HIS A 308 2.28 -8.32 -39.53
C HIS A 308 3.32 -8.29 -40.67
N HIS A 309 4.34 -9.15 -40.60
CA HIS A 309 5.34 -9.24 -41.67
C HIS A 309 4.75 -9.68 -43.02
N LEU A 310 3.80 -10.58 -43.02
CA LEU A 310 3.12 -11.00 -44.28
C LEU A 310 2.27 -9.88 -44.88
N GLN A 311 1.73 -8.97 -44.06
CA GLN A 311 0.93 -7.83 -44.54
C GLN A 311 1.79 -6.65 -45.00
N LEU A 312 3.04 -6.53 -44.50
CA LEU A 312 3.98 -5.51 -44.94
C LEU A 312 4.31 -5.74 -46.45
N GLY A 313 3.91 -4.81 -47.28
CA GLY A 313 4.09 -4.91 -48.74
C GLY A 313 2.80 -5.12 -49.52
N THR A 314 1.66 -5.32 -48.85
CA THR A 314 0.37 -5.27 -49.53
C THR A 314 -0.06 -3.81 -49.76
N PRO A 315 -0.65 -3.45 -50.88
CA PRO A 315 -1.05 -2.06 -51.19
C PRO A 315 -2.06 -1.47 -50.24
N THR A 316 -2.80 -2.31 -49.51
CA THR A 316 -3.85 -1.91 -48.54
C THR A 316 -3.31 -1.64 -47.14
N TYR A 317 -2.07 -2.00 -46.87
CA TYR A 317 -1.48 -1.89 -45.50
C TYR A 317 -0.73 -0.58 -45.37
N ASN A 318 -1.33 0.38 -44.63
CA ASN A 318 -0.75 1.71 -44.43
C ASN A 318 0.54 1.61 -43.61
N LEU A 319 1.67 2.00 -44.19
CA LEU A 319 2.98 1.88 -43.59
C LEU A 319 3.12 2.67 -42.26
N LYS A 320 2.55 3.88 -42.16
CA LYS A 320 2.61 4.68 -40.91
C LYS A 320 1.85 3.98 -39.78
N SER A 321 0.64 3.48 -40.05
CA SER A 321 -0.12 2.69 -39.07
C SER A 321 0.60 1.39 -38.72
N ALA A 322 1.21 0.72 -39.69
CA ALA A 322 1.99 -0.50 -39.49
C ALA A 322 3.19 -0.29 -38.55
N MET A 323 3.92 0.80 -38.70
CA MET A 323 5.06 1.16 -37.82
C MET A 323 4.63 1.44 -36.39
N VAL A 324 3.56 2.22 -36.19
CA VAL A 324 3.03 2.51 -34.86
C VAL A 324 2.50 1.24 -34.19
N TYR A 325 1.76 0.41 -34.95
CA TYR A 325 1.26 -0.86 -34.47
C TYR A 325 2.39 -1.81 -34.03
N SER A 326 3.45 -1.90 -34.87
CA SER A 326 4.64 -2.70 -34.54
C SER A 326 5.33 -2.21 -33.27
N SER A 327 5.49 -0.91 -33.09
CA SER A 327 6.05 -0.34 -31.88
C SER A 327 5.23 -0.68 -30.65
N VAL A 328 3.89 -0.64 -30.74
CA VAL A 328 3.00 -0.95 -29.62
C VAL A 328 3.15 -2.41 -29.17
N PHE A 329 2.99 -3.38 -30.08
CA PHE A 329 3.04 -4.79 -29.67
C PHE A 329 4.46 -5.22 -29.22
N GLN A 330 5.54 -4.65 -29.79
CA GLN A 330 6.90 -4.92 -29.32
C GLN A 330 7.14 -4.37 -27.91
N THR A 331 6.66 -3.16 -27.61
CA THR A 331 6.76 -2.59 -26.26
C THR A 331 5.92 -3.41 -25.26
N LEU A 332 4.73 -3.86 -25.64
CA LEU A 332 3.91 -4.75 -24.80
C LEU A 332 4.57 -6.11 -24.52
N GLU A 333 5.36 -6.62 -25.49
CA GLU A 333 6.19 -7.82 -25.25
C GLU A 333 7.26 -7.57 -24.15
N LEU A 334 7.90 -6.40 -24.17
CA LEU A 334 8.85 -6.03 -23.11
C LEU A 334 8.15 -5.87 -21.77
N VAL A 335 6.95 -5.28 -21.74
CA VAL A 335 6.12 -5.21 -20.52
C VAL A 335 5.89 -6.62 -19.94
N ASN A 336 5.50 -7.58 -20.77
CA ASN A 336 5.30 -8.97 -20.35
C ASN A 336 6.58 -9.60 -19.77
N ASN A 337 7.73 -9.34 -20.41
CA ASN A 337 9.01 -9.85 -19.94
C ASN A 337 9.33 -9.31 -18.53
N HIS A 338 9.18 -8.01 -18.30
CA HIS A 338 9.46 -7.40 -17.01
C HIS A 338 8.46 -7.82 -15.93
N ILE A 339 7.16 -7.97 -16.24
CA ILE A 339 6.18 -8.53 -15.29
C ILE A 339 6.59 -9.94 -14.83
N PHE A 340 7.06 -10.77 -15.74
CA PHE A 340 7.54 -12.11 -15.41
C PHE A 340 8.84 -12.07 -14.60
N ASN A 341 9.78 -11.17 -14.93
CA ASN A 341 11.01 -10.98 -14.18
C ASN A 341 10.75 -10.57 -12.72
N VAL A 342 9.70 -9.77 -12.45
CA VAL A 342 9.31 -9.47 -11.06
C VAL A 342 9.03 -10.77 -10.30
N THR A 343 8.24 -11.68 -10.88
CA THR A 343 7.95 -12.98 -10.26
C THR A 343 9.23 -13.80 -10.05
N GLU A 344 10.14 -13.84 -11.02
CA GLU A 344 11.42 -14.54 -10.90
C GLU A 344 12.34 -13.93 -9.82
N SER A 345 12.34 -12.60 -9.71
CA SER A 345 13.14 -11.88 -8.72
C SER A 345 12.71 -12.15 -7.28
N LEU A 346 11.41 -12.45 -7.06
CA LEU A 346 10.86 -12.79 -5.74
C LEU A 346 11.21 -14.22 -5.31
N ILE A 347 11.57 -15.11 -6.25
CA ILE A 347 11.94 -16.48 -5.97
C ILE A 347 13.44 -16.51 -5.71
N TYR A 348 13.84 -16.61 -4.46
CA TYR A 348 15.23 -16.86 -4.09
C TYR A 348 15.36 -18.27 -3.52
N GLU A 349 16.36 -18.98 -3.97
CA GLU A 349 16.74 -20.27 -3.39
C GLU A 349 17.37 -20.00 -2.01
N GLY A 350 16.74 -20.55 -0.96
CA GLY A 350 17.21 -20.44 0.43
C GLY A 350 18.41 -21.33 0.73
#